data_ef419030777aebdf3d43ffe85d10c33d
#
_entry.id   ef419030777aebdf3d43ffe85d10c33d
#
_cell.length_a   1.000
_cell.length_b   1.000
_cell.length_c   1.000
_cell.angle_alpha   90.00
_cell.angle_beta   90.00
_cell.angle_gamma   90.00
#
_symmetry.space_group_name_H-M   'P 1'
#
loop_
_entity.id
_entity.type
_entity.pdbx_description
1 polymer ?
#
loop_
_entity_poly.entity_id
_entity_poly.type
_entity_poly.pdbx_seq_one_letter_code
_entity_poly.pdbx_strand_id
1 'polypeptide(L)'
;LVATDVAGRGIHIAGISHVVNYTLPEEPEDYVHRIGRTGRAGKLGTSISLACEDDAFRLEPIQKLLGEKLKCEMPPLELLYKTPAMGPRPKRALDSKPQSQPRDNRRGSGQRRR
;
A
#
# COMPACT_ATOMS: atom_id res chain seq x y z
N LEU A 1 4.95 0.34 9.66
CA LEU A 1 3.64 0.20 9.01
C LEU A 1 3.83 0.07 7.50
N VAL A 2 3.22 -0.92 6.89
CA VAL A 2 3.12 -1.06 5.43
C VAL A 2 1.64 -0.92 5.07
N ALA A 3 1.33 -0.06 4.13
CA ALA A 3 -0.04 0.23 3.72
C ALA A 3 -0.13 0.51 2.22
N THR A 4 -1.28 0.26 1.64
CA THR A 4 -1.65 0.72 0.30
C THR A 4 -2.26 2.12 0.37
N ASP A 5 -2.43 2.80 -0.75
CA ASP A 5 -3.05 4.14 -0.79
C ASP A 5 -4.47 4.14 -0.20
N VAL A 6 -5.26 3.11 -0.50
CA VAL A 6 -6.62 2.98 0.04
C VAL A 6 -6.61 2.89 1.57
N ALA A 7 -5.73 2.06 2.13
CA ALA A 7 -5.57 1.94 3.57
C ALA A 7 -4.95 3.20 4.18
N GLY A 8 -4.00 3.82 3.47
CA GLY A 8 -3.29 5.02 3.93
C GLY A 8 -4.17 6.26 4.05
N ARG A 9 -5.23 6.40 3.27
CA ARG A 9 -6.12 7.58 3.27
C ARG A 9 -6.88 7.80 4.58
N GLY A 10 -7.04 6.79 5.42
CA GLY A 10 -7.72 6.89 6.73
C GLY A 10 -6.80 6.86 7.94
N ILE A 11 -5.49 6.67 7.73
CA ILE A 11 -4.56 6.48 8.84
C ILE A 11 -4.00 7.84 9.30
N HIS A 12 -4.34 8.20 10.53
CA HIS A 12 -3.78 9.35 11.22
C HIS A 12 -2.76 8.88 12.26
N ILE A 13 -1.53 8.66 11.82
CA ILE A 13 -0.42 8.39 12.74
C ILE A 13 0.36 9.69 12.93
N ALA A 14 0.47 10.14 14.16
CA ALA A 14 1.28 11.29 14.50
C ALA A 14 2.76 10.91 14.61
N GLY A 15 3.65 11.82 14.20
CA GLY A 15 5.09 11.66 14.41
C GLY A 15 5.80 10.69 13.49
N ILE A 16 5.28 10.45 12.29
CA ILE A 16 6.01 9.68 11.28
C ILE A 16 7.23 10.49 10.84
N SER A 17 8.42 9.95 11.09
CA SER A 17 9.70 10.58 10.72
C SER A 17 10.09 10.27 9.26
N HIS A 18 9.76 9.08 8.78
CA HIS A 18 10.15 8.61 7.46
C HIS A 18 8.97 8.02 6.70
N VAL A 19 8.86 8.35 5.43
CA VAL A 19 7.95 7.71 4.47
C VAL A 19 8.77 7.08 3.37
N VAL A 20 8.54 5.80 3.11
CA VAL A 20 9.19 5.08 2.01
C VAL A 20 8.14 4.69 0.99
N ASN A 21 8.22 5.26 -0.20
CA ASN A 21 7.40 4.87 -1.35
C ASN A 21 8.11 3.75 -2.10
N TYR A 22 7.59 2.54 -2.01
CA TYR A 22 8.14 1.38 -2.71
C TYR A 22 7.90 1.45 -4.22
N THR A 23 6.80 2.09 -4.63
CA THR A 23 6.47 2.37 -6.04
C THR A 23 5.97 3.80 -6.17
N LEU A 24 6.21 4.44 -7.31
CA LEU A 24 5.60 5.73 -7.60
C LEU A 24 4.11 5.54 -7.91
N PRO A 25 3.24 6.43 -7.42
CA PRO A 25 1.82 6.39 -7.77
C PRO A 25 1.60 6.83 -9.22
N GLU A 26 0.46 6.48 -9.77
CA GLU A 26 0.04 6.92 -11.10
C GLU A 26 -0.35 8.41 -11.09
N GLU A 27 -1.07 8.82 -10.05
CA GLU A 27 -1.50 10.21 -9.87
C GLU A 27 -0.50 11.01 -9.03
N PRO A 28 -0.03 12.16 -9.52
CA PRO A 28 0.94 13.01 -8.78
C PRO A 28 0.43 13.47 -7.42
N GLU A 29 -0.88 13.69 -7.27
CA GLU A 29 -1.53 14.09 -6.03
C GLU A 29 -1.37 13.02 -4.94
N ASP A 30 -1.44 11.75 -5.30
CA ASP A 30 -1.24 10.66 -4.36
C ASP A 30 0.20 10.65 -3.83
N TYR A 31 1.17 11.05 -4.64
CA TYR A 31 2.55 11.24 -4.18
C TYR A 31 2.62 12.28 -3.06
N VAL A 32 1.99 13.43 -3.26
CA VAL A 32 1.93 14.50 -2.23
C VAL A 32 1.23 14.03 -0.98
N HIS A 33 0.14 13.27 -1.12
CA HIS A 33 -0.58 12.69 0.02
C HIS A 33 0.29 11.71 0.81
N ARG A 34 1.11 10.90 0.13
CA ARG A 34 2.02 9.95 0.80
C ARG A 34 3.13 10.67 1.55
N ILE A 35 3.86 11.59 0.90
CA ILE A 35 4.94 12.33 1.55
C ILE A 35 4.41 13.22 2.67
N GLY A 36 3.20 13.75 2.53
CA GLY A 36 2.51 14.53 3.55
C GLY A 36 2.12 13.74 4.81
N ARG A 37 2.51 12.47 4.95
CA ARG A 37 2.41 11.72 6.22
C ARG A 37 3.54 12.03 7.17
N THR A 38 4.65 12.58 6.67
CA THR A 38 5.77 13.05 7.48
C THR A 38 5.89 14.57 7.43
N GLY A 39 6.78 15.16 8.19
CA GLY A 39 7.04 16.60 8.19
C GLY A 39 5.88 17.48 8.68
N ARG A 40 5.02 16.97 9.58
CA ARG A 40 3.85 17.69 10.09
C ARG A 40 4.15 18.47 11.37
N ALA A 41 3.37 19.52 11.61
CA ALA A 41 3.44 20.35 12.82
C ALA A 41 4.83 20.94 13.10
N GLY A 42 5.52 21.40 12.05
CA GLY A 42 6.84 22.02 12.18
C GLY A 42 7.99 21.04 12.43
N LYS A 43 7.73 19.73 12.40
CA LYS A 43 8.78 18.72 12.51
C LYS A 43 9.36 18.39 11.14
N LEU A 44 10.67 18.14 11.10
CA LEU A 44 11.33 17.65 9.91
C LEU A 44 10.89 16.21 9.60
N GLY A 45 10.75 15.89 8.33
CA GLY A 45 10.43 14.56 7.86
C GLY A 45 11.25 14.18 6.64
N THR A 46 11.50 12.90 6.46
CA THR A 46 12.23 12.36 5.31
C THR A 46 11.31 11.51 4.46
N SER A 47 11.31 11.73 3.17
CA SER A 47 10.64 10.87 2.21
C SER A 47 11.65 10.26 1.25
N ILE A 48 11.58 8.95 1.07
CA ILE A 48 12.41 8.19 0.15
C ILE A 48 11.49 7.48 -0.82
N SER A 49 11.74 7.64 -2.11
CA SER A 49 10.95 6.97 -3.15
C SER A 49 11.86 6.10 -4.00
N LEU A 50 11.45 4.87 -4.23
CA LEU A 50 12.10 3.98 -5.15
C LEU A 50 11.42 4.12 -6.51
N ALA A 51 12.21 4.26 -7.55
CA ALA A 51 11.75 4.35 -8.92
C ALA A 51 12.58 3.41 -9.80
N CYS A 52 11.92 2.73 -10.71
CA CYS A 52 12.58 1.94 -11.75
C CYS A 52 12.44 2.63 -13.11
N GLU A 53 12.97 2.01 -14.15
CA GLU A 53 12.90 2.56 -15.52
C GLU A 53 11.45 2.75 -15.98
N ASP A 54 10.56 1.85 -15.60
CA ASP A 54 9.14 1.91 -15.94
C ASP A 54 8.41 3.07 -15.25
N ASP A 55 8.98 3.62 -14.18
CA ASP A 55 8.41 4.75 -13.44
C ASP A 55 8.87 6.12 -13.98
N ALA A 56 9.79 6.16 -14.93
CA ALA A 56 10.41 7.40 -15.40
C ALA A 56 9.38 8.42 -15.89
N PHE A 57 8.32 7.97 -16.56
CA PHE A 57 7.26 8.85 -17.07
C PHE A 57 6.39 9.44 -15.96
N ARG A 58 6.41 8.89 -14.74
CA ARG A 58 5.66 9.40 -13.58
C ARG A 58 6.42 10.50 -12.85
N LEU A 59 7.74 10.56 -13.00
CA LEU A 59 8.58 11.55 -12.31
C LEU A 59 8.29 12.98 -12.78
N GLU A 60 8.15 13.21 -14.07
CA GLU A 60 7.93 14.53 -14.62
C GLU A 60 6.63 15.19 -14.10
N PRO A 61 5.45 14.52 -14.15
CA PRO A 61 4.23 15.06 -13.57
C PRO A 61 4.35 15.36 -12.06
N ILE A 62 5.01 14.49 -11.30
CA ILE A 62 5.23 14.69 -9.86
C ILE A 62 6.11 15.93 -9.61
N GLN A 63 7.22 16.06 -10.32
CA GLN A 63 8.12 17.22 -10.20
C GLN A 63 7.41 18.53 -10.58
N LYS A 64 6.57 18.48 -11.62
CA LYS A 64 5.77 19.64 -12.04
C LYS A 64 4.78 20.06 -10.97
N LEU A 65 4.13 19.11 -10.30
CA LEU A 65 3.20 19.39 -9.20
C LEU A 65 3.92 19.94 -7.97
N LEU A 66 5.10 19.42 -7.64
CA LEU A 66 5.91 19.89 -6.52
C LEU A 66 6.56 21.26 -6.78
N GLY A 67 6.72 21.65 -8.04
CA GLY A 67 7.43 22.85 -8.43
C GLY A 67 8.95 22.76 -8.29
N GLU A 68 9.49 21.57 -8.02
CA GLU A 68 10.92 21.34 -7.83
C GLU A 68 11.36 20.01 -8.48
N LYS A 69 12.64 19.92 -8.81
CA LYS A 69 13.25 18.70 -9.30
C LYS A 69 13.62 17.78 -8.15
N LEU A 70 13.14 16.55 -8.21
CA LEU A 70 13.54 15.52 -7.27
C LEU A 70 14.98 15.08 -7.54
N LYS A 71 15.78 14.99 -6.48
CA LYS A 71 17.14 14.47 -6.58
C LYS A 71 17.07 12.95 -6.73
N CYS A 72 17.44 12.45 -7.90
CA CYS A 72 17.53 11.02 -8.17
C CYS A 72 18.97 10.54 -8.00
N GLU A 73 19.17 9.50 -7.23
CA GLU A 73 20.46 8.89 -7.02
C GLU A 73 20.37 7.40 -7.37
N MET A 74 21.39 6.89 -8.04
CA MET A 74 21.52 5.46 -8.25
C MET A 74 21.93 4.80 -6.93
N PRO A 75 21.29 3.69 -6.55
CA PRO A 75 21.70 2.97 -5.37
C PRO A 75 23.14 2.43 -5.55
N PRO A 76 23.94 2.39 -4.47
CA PRO A 76 25.27 1.82 -4.54
C PRO A 76 25.20 0.35 -4.99
N LEU A 77 26.20 -0.07 -5.79
CA LEU A 77 26.26 -1.42 -6.38
C LEU A 77 26.09 -2.53 -5.32
N GLU A 78 26.54 -2.30 -4.10
CA GLU A 78 26.41 -3.26 -3.00
C GLU A 78 24.96 -3.58 -2.66
N LEU A 79 24.04 -2.63 -2.84
CA LEU A 79 22.59 -2.84 -2.63
C LEU A 79 21.92 -3.53 -3.82
N LEU A 80 22.58 -3.57 -4.99
CA LEU A 80 22.07 -4.24 -6.19
C LEU A 80 22.49 -5.72 -6.24
N TYR A 81 23.35 -6.17 -5.32
CA TYR A 81 23.77 -7.57 -5.28
C TYR A 81 22.65 -8.47 -4.74
N LYS A 82 22.24 -9.36 -5.64
CA LYS A 82 21.50 -10.61 -5.43
C LYS A 82 20.73 -10.70 -4.11
N THR A 83 19.51 -10.26 -4.15
CA THR A 83 18.51 -10.87 -3.26
C THR A 83 18.65 -12.39 -3.38
N PRO A 84 18.85 -13.12 -2.27
CA PRO A 84 18.79 -14.58 -2.32
C PRO A 84 17.48 -14.96 -2.98
N ALA A 85 17.52 -15.92 -3.92
CA ALA A 85 16.34 -16.37 -4.63
C ALA A 85 15.25 -16.63 -3.61
N MET A 86 14.18 -15.80 -3.66
CA MET A 86 13.04 -16.00 -2.80
C MET A 86 12.56 -17.41 -3.08
N GLY A 87 12.62 -18.28 -2.06
CA GLY A 87 12.05 -19.61 -2.15
C GLY A 87 10.60 -19.55 -2.65
N PRO A 88 10.05 -20.66 -3.17
CA PRO A 88 8.71 -20.66 -3.75
C PRO A 88 7.75 -20.04 -2.75
N ARG A 89 7.00 -19.03 -3.20
CA ARG A 89 5.97 -18.38 -2.36
C ARG A 89 5.10 -19.46 -1.74
N PRO A 90 4.88 -19.44 -0.42
CA PRO A 90 3.93 -20.36 0.18
C PRO A 90 2.60 -20.17 -0.56
N LYS A 91 2.07 -21.25 -1.15
CA LYS A 91 0.75 -21.22 -1.80
C LYS A 91 -0.23 -20.72 -0.75
N ARG A 92 -0.76 -19.53 -0.94
CA ARG A 92 -1.83 -19.00 -0.10
C ARG A 92 -2.94 -20.02 -0.16
N ALA A 93 -3.30 -20.63 0.99
CA ALA A 93 -4.41 -21.56 1.09
C ALA A 93 -5.70 -20.79 0.78
N LEU A 94 -6.05 -20.73 -0.51
CA LEU A 94 -7.24 -20.05 -1.05
C LEU A 94 -8.42 -21.03 -1.18
N ASP A 95 -8.33 -22.22 -0.55
CA ASP A 95 -9.35 -23.25 -0.63
C ASP A 95 -9.82 -23.72 0.76
N SER A 96 -10.28 -22.77 1.58
CA SER A 96 -11.32 -23.11 2.55
C SER A 96 -12.63 -22.48 2.07
N LYS A 97 -13.32 -23.19 1.18
CA LYS A 97 -14.76 -22.93 0.94
C LYS A 97 -15.45 -22.96 2.31
N PRO A 98 -16.22 -21.93 2.68
CA PRO A 98 -17.03 -22.02 3.87
C PRO A 98 -17.99 -23.20 3.67
N GLN A 99 -17.90 -24.20 4.54
CA GLN A 99 -18.87 -25.28 4.59
C GLN A 99 -20.23 -24.65 4.86
N SER A 100 -21.11 -24.75 3.88
CA SER A 100 -22.51 -24.38 4.02
C SER A 100 -23.14 -25.29 5.08
N GLN A 101 -23.46 -24.71 6.22
CA GLN A 101 -24.25 -25.42 7.25
C GLN A 101 -25.60 -25.81 6.65
N PRO A 102 -26.07 -27.06 6.88
CA PRO A 102 -27.41 -27.48 6.45
C PRO A 102 -28.45 -26.60 7.15
N ARG A 103 -29.30 -25.92 6.37
CA ARG A 103 -30.48 -25.24 6.91
C ARG A 103 -31.43 -26.28 7.47
N ASP A 104 -31.55 -26.33 8.80
CA ASP A 104 -32.54 -27.11 9.51
C ASP A 104 -33.94 -26.57 9.20
N ASN A 105 -34.65 -27.29 8.32
CA ASN A 105 -35.97 -26.91 7.84
C ASN A 105 -37.03 -27.49 8.80
N ARG A 106 -37.11 -26.93 10.03
CA ARG A 106 -38.19 -27.23 10.93
C ARG A 106 -39.51 -26.65 10.40
N ARG A 107 -40.24 -27.46 9.66
CA ARG A 107 -41.66 -27.23 9.34
C ARG A 107 -42.44 -27.23 10.63
N GLY A 108 -42.87 -26.07 11.11
CA GLY A 108 -43.87 -25.95 12.15
C GLY A 108 -45.23 -26.42 11.63
N SER A 109 -45.70 -27.55 12.14
CA SER A 109 -47.03 -28.05 11.91
C SER A 109 -48.06 -27.15 12.59
N GLY A 110 -48.82 -26.40 11.79
CA GLY A 110 -49.96 -25.62 12.27
C GLY A 110 -51.07 -26.53 12.75
N GLN A 111 -51.40 -26.45 14.03
CA GLN A 111 -52.56 -27.10 14.62
C GLN A 111 -53.71 -26.11 14.62
N ARG A 112 -54.66 -26.29 13.70
CA ARG A 112 -55.99 -25.66 13.74
C ARG A 112 -56.75 -26.27 14.91
N ARG A 113 -57.22 -25.42 15.82
CA ARG A 113 -58.34 -25.77 16.70
C ARG A 113 -59.49 -24.83 16.44
N ARG A 114 -60.64 -25.39 16.42
CA ARG A 114 -61.99 -24.87 16.20
C ARG A 114 -62.35 -23.83 17.23
#